data_cd578862f27d6614f3622eb1f12eb96b
#
_entry.id   cd578862f27d6614f3622eb1f12eb96b
#
_cell.length_a   1.000
_cell.length_b   1.000
_cell.length_c   1.000
_cell.angle_alpha   90.00
_cell.angle_beta   90.00
_cell.angle_gamma   90.00
#
_symmetry.space_group_name_H-M   'P 1'
#
loop_
_entity.id
_entity.type
_entity.pdbx_description
1 polymer ?
#
loop_
_entity_poly.entity_id
_entity_poly.type
_entity_poly.pdbx_seq_one_letter_code
_entity_poly.pdbx_strand_id
1 'polypeptide(L)'
;MPLERENEVNDNAADCVEIADTLPEKPPTSRLMTKKELFEELYAKYQSLPRYKRKAAILKRMRPYFKTEEEAKTYVEANMQRKLRNLIERRVRMIRKVNLQDFNFFVTLTYNSELHTEESFKAGVESCLRNFCNRRGWKYIGVWERSPKKKRLHFHGIFYIPEGTLPGKMLDVEDYNFNTRKRQVTHQNTYFNEKFGRSDFEPLDMQNIGSAIAYIVKYLEKTGEKLVYSKG
;
A
#
# COMPACT_ATOMS: atom_id res chain seq x y z
N MET A 1 17.18 44.62 -31.98
CA MET A 1 15.96 44.50 -31.16
C MET A 1 15.99 43.14 -30.48
N PRO A 2 16.42 42.98 -29.21
CA PRO A 2 16.34 41.74 -28.50
C PRO A 2 15.00 41.62 -27.80
N LEU A 3 14.37 40.46 -27.94
CA LEU A 3 13.13 40.07 -27.26
C LEU A 3 13.42 39.70 -25.80
N GLU A 4 12.87 40.46 -24.92
CA GLU A 4 12.86 40.19 -23.47
C GLU A 4 12.04 38.93 -23.18
N ARG A 5 12.65 37.97 -22.47
CA ARG A 5 11.96 36.82 -21.91
C ARG A 5 11.48 37.22 -20.52
N GLU A 6 10.18 37.40 -20.35
CA GLU A 6 9.56 37.51 -19.06
C GLU A 6 9.62 36.14 -18.36
N ASN A 7 10.31 36.10 -17.23
CA ASN A 7 10.29 34.99 -16.29
C ASN A 7 8.99 35.08 -15.50
N GLU A 8 8.00 34.27 -15.84
CA GLU A 8 6.87 34.00 -14.96
C GLU A 8 7.35 33.18 -13.75
N VAL A 9 7.44 33.84 -12.63
CA VAL A 9 7.61 33.23 -11.31
C VAL A 9 6.30 32.53 -10.96
N ASN A 10 6.31 31.22 -11.01
CA ASN A 10 5.18 30.37 -10.66
C ASN A 10 5.09 30.27 -9.13
N ASP A 11 4.40 31.22 -8.51
CA ASP A 11 3.98 31.18 -7.10
C ASP A 11 2.95 30.06 -6.93
N ASN A 12 3.44 28.83 -6.77
CA ASN A 12 2.62 27.76 -6.20
C ASN A 12 2.37 28.04 -4.71
N ALA A 13 1.38 28.90 -4.48
CA ALA A 13 0.77 29.03 -3.16
C ALA A 13 0.44 27.65 -2.63
N ALA A 14 1.03 27.33 -1.49
CA ALA A 14 0.81 26.11 -0.77
C ALA A 14 -0.68 26.03 -0.40
N ASP A 15 -1.43 25.17 -1.07
CA ASP A 15 -2.75 24.74 -0.62
C ASP A 15 -2.59 24.12 0.77
N CYS A 16 -2.82 24.95 1.78
CA CYS A 16 -3.01 24.50 3.16
C CYS A 16 -4.35 23.77 3.19
N VAL A 17 -4.30 22.45 2.99
CA VAL A 17 -5.45 21.59 3.26
C VAL A 17 -5.71 21.72 4.76
N GLU A 18 -6.70 22.55 5.14
CA GLU A 18 -7.28 22.58 6.48
C GLU A 18 -7.93 21.20 6.72
N ILE A 19 -7.17 20.32 7.39
CA ILE A 19 -7.74 19.08 7.91
C ILE A 19 -8.63 19.52 9.08
N ALA A 20 -9.95 19.38 8.90
CA ALA A 20 -10.94 19.69 9.91
C ALA A 20 -10.51 19.15 11.29
N ASP A 21 -10.41 20.06 12.25
CA ASP A 21 -9.77 19.88 13.56
C ASP A 21 -10.71 19.21 14.58
N THR A 22 -11.65 18.38 14.11
CA THR A 22 -12.56 17.63 14.97
C THR A 22 -11.78 16.54 15.72
N LEU A 23 -11.81 16.64 17.05
CA LEU A 23 -11.36 15.56 17.92
C LEU A 23 -12.13 14.27 17.57
N PRO A 24 -11.47 13.11 17.56
CA PRO A 24 -12.17 11.84 17.40
C PRO A 24 -13.22 11.70 18.50
N GLU A 25 -14.46 11.34 18.11
CA GLU A 25 -15.52 11.02 19.07
C GLU A 25 -15.02 9.90 19.99
N LYS A 26 -15.23 10.07 21.31
CA LYS A 26 -14.81 9.09 22.31
C LYS A 26 -15.42 7.72 21.98
N PRO A 27 -14.62 6.63 21.99
CA PRO A 27 -15.18 5.30 21.90
C PRO A 27 -16.12 5.04 23.09
N PRO A 28 -17.20 4.25 22.93
CA PRO A 28 -18.24 4.03 23.92
C PRO A 28 -17.84 3.20 25.15
N THR A 29 -16.55 2.99 25.39
CA THR A 29 -16.06 2.24 26.55
C THR A 29 -15.49 3.17 27.62
N SER A 30 -15.88 2.97 28.86
CA SER A 30 -15.54 3.74 30.07
C SER A 30 -14.04 3.76 30.44
N ARG A 31 -13.15 3.22 29.61
CA ARG A 31 -11.71 3.18 29.84
C ARG A 31 -11.02 4.43 29.27
N LEU A 32 -10.24 5.11 30.12
CA LEU A 32 -9.40 6.23 29.69
C LEU A 32 -8.36 5.75 28.67
N MET A 33 -8.27 6.49 27.56
CA MET A 33 -7.29 6.24 26.51
C MET A 33 -5.86 6.47 27.03
N THR A 34 -4.97 5.52 26.81
CA THR A 34 -3.55 5.67 27.18
C THR A 34 -2.81 6.59 26.19
N LYS A 35 -1.68 7.17 26.63
CA LYS A 35 -0.80 7.95 25.74
C LYS A 35 -0.35 7.17 24.52
N LYS A 36 -0.18 5.85 24.66
CA LYS A 36 0.20 4.96 23.55
C LYS A 36 -0.95 4.82 22.54
N GLU A 37 -2.16 4.56 22.99
CA GLU A 37 -3.35 4.46 22.14
C GLU A 37 -3.59 5.77 21.39
N LEU A 38 -3.50 6.90 22.08
CA LEU A 38 -3.61 8.22 21.46
C LEU A 38 -2.54 8.44 20.37
N PHE A 39 -1.28 8.05 20.64
CA PHE A 39 -0.22 8.15 19.64
C PHE A 39 -0.52 7.28 18.41
N GLU A 40 -0.98 6.03 18.60
CA GLU A 40 -1.31 5.11 17.49
C GLU A 40 -2.44 5.67 16.63
N GLU A 41 -3.47 6.21 17.25
CA GLU A 41 -4.61 6.82 16.56
C GLU A 41 -4.19 8.06 15.77
N LEU A 42 -3.44 8.98 16.38
CA LEU A 42 -2.91 10.15 15.70
C LEU A 42 -1.94 9.78 14.57
N TYR A 43 -1.12 8.74 14.78
CA TYR A 43 -0.20 8.25 13.74
C TYR A 43 -0.97 7.73 12.53
N ALA A 44 -2.07 6.99 12.73
CA ALA A 44 -2.95 6.53 11.66
C ALA A 44 -3.67 7.69 10.98
N LYS A 45 -4.23 8.63 11.75
CA LYS A 45 -4.92 9.83 11.23
C LYS A 45 -4.03 10.65 10.30
N TYR A 46 -2.78 10.86 10.67
CA TYR A 46 -1.83 11.69 9.90
C TYR A 46 -0.91 10.89 8.97
N GLN A 47 -1.24 9.63 8.67
CA GLN A 47 -0.39 8.73 7.89
C GLN A 47 -0.10 9.25 6.47
N SER A 48 -1.03 9.97 5.84
CA SER A 48 -0.87 10.57 4.51
C SER A 48 0.13 11.73 4.46
N LEU A 49 0.43 12.34 5.62
CA LEU A 49 1.36 13.48 5.68
C LEU A 49 2.82 13.03 5.57
N PRO A 50 3.71 13.86 4.99
CA PRO A 50 5.14 13.68 5.08
C PRO A 50 5.61 13.52 6.52
N ARG A 51 6.68 12.74 6.76
CA ARG A 51 7.15 12.38 8.12
C ARG A 51 7.31 13.58 9.05
N TYR A 52 7.90 14.68 8.57
CA TYR A 52 8.13 15.86 9.38
C TYR A 52 6.82 16.57 9.76
N LYS A 53 5.87 16.72 8.81
CA LYS A 53 4.54 17.29 9.08
C LYS A 53 3.73 16.40 10.02
N ARG A 54 3.78 15.08 9.82
CA ARG A 54 3.16 14.09 10.72
C ARG A 54 3.67 14.22 12.14
N LYS A 55 5.00 14.28 12.33
CA LYS A 55 5.62 14.44 13.65
C LYS A 55 5.13 15.71 14.32
N ALA A 56 5.14 16.85 13.63
CA ALA A 56 4.69 18.13 14.15
C ALA A 56 3.18 18.10 14.55
N ALA A 57 2.32 17.53 13.71
CA ALA A 57 0.90 17.39 13.99
C ALA A 57 0.63 16.50 15.22
N ILE A 58 1.32 15.36 15.33
CA ILE A 58 1.21 14.47 16.49
C ILE A 58 1.69 15.19 17.76
N LEU A 59 2.84 15.87 17.70
CA LEU A 59 3.38 16.59 18.85
C LEU A 59 2.40 17.67 19.36
N LYS A 60 1.83 18.48 18.44
CA LYS A 60 0.84 19.49 18.79
C LYS A 60 -0.35 18.90 19.55
N ARG A 61 -0.85 17.73 19.11
CA ARG A 61 -1.99 17.05 19.74
C ARG A 61 -1.66 16.34 21.05
N MET A 62 -0.44 15.82 21.18
CA MET A 62 -0.01 15.10 22.38
C MET A 62 0.49 16.03 23.50
N ARG A 63 0.92 17.26 23.18
CA ARG A 63 1.48 18.21 24.14
C ARG A 63 0.65 18.38 25.43
N PRO A 64 -0.69 18.52 25.39
CA PRO A 64 -1.50 18.70 26.60
C PRO A 64 -1.45 17.54 27.60
N TYR A 65 -0.99 16.36 27.21
CA TYR A 65 -0.92 15.16 28.04
C TYR A 65 0.42 14.97 28.75
N PHE A 66 1.32 15.97 28.68
CA PHE A 66 2.64 15.93 29.30
C PHE A 66 2.87 17.17 30.15
N LYS A 67 3.67 17.03 31.22
CA LYS A 67 4.00 18.15 32.12
C LYS A 67 4.84 19.20 31.40
N THR A 68 5.84 18.76 30.64
CA THR A 68 6.74 19.66 29.91
C THR A 68 6.68 19.39 28.39
N GLU A 69 7.12 20.38 27.61
CA GLU A 69 7.24 20.24 26.17
C GLU A 69 8.32 19.22 25.77
N GLU A 70 9.41 19.19 26.54
CA GLU A 70 10.52 18.28 26.30
C GLU A 70 10.11 16.81 26.53
N GLU A 71 9.29 16.53 27.55
CA GLU A 71 8.73 15.18 27.74
C GLU A 71 7.87 14.76 26.54
N ALA A 72 7.02 15.67 26.04
CA ALA A 72 6.19 15.39 24.87
C ALA A 72 7.04 15.13 23.61
N LYS A 73 8.06 15.96 23.36
CA LYS A 73 8.99 15.80 22.22
C LYS A 73 9.71 14.46 22.29
N THR A 74 10.27 14.13 23.46
CA THR A 74 11.01 12.88 23.69
C THR A 74 10.10 11.68 23.46
N TYR A 75 8.89 11.70 24.00
CA TYR A 75 7.91 10.60 23.81
C TYR A 75 7.52 10.43 22.35
N VAL A 76 7.18 11.53 21.66
CA VAL A 76 6.79 11.47 20.24
C VAL A 76 7.96 10.98 19.39
N GLU A 77 9.18 11.50 19.60
CA GLU A 77 10.37 11.05 18.86
C GLU A 77 10.64 9.56 19.06
N ALA A 78 10.63 9.06 20.30
CA ALA A 78 10.85 7.65 20.61
C ALA A 78 9.84 6.74 19.88
N ASN A 79 8.56 7.15 19.86
CA ASN A 79 7.51 6.40 19.17
C ASN A 79 7.61 6.49 17.64
N MET A 80 7.99 7.64 17.09
CA MET A 80 8.30 7.79 15.65
C MET A 80 9.47 6.91 15.23
N GLN A 81 10.52 6.82 16.05
CA GLN A 81 11.66 5.92 15.80
C GLN A 81 11.25 4.44 15.92
N ARG A 82 10.41 4.09 16.89
CA ARG A 82 9.83 2.74 16.98
C ARG A 82 9.08 2.36 15.71
N LYS A 83 8.22 3.27 15.18
CA LYS A 83 7.50 3.04 13.91
C LYS A 83 8.46 2.81 12.75
N LEU A 84 9.53 3.62 12.66
CA LEU A 84 10.55 3.47 11.63
C LEU A 84 11.28 2.12 11.73
N ARG A 85 11.73 1.73 12.93
CA ARG A 85 12.38 0.41 13.13
C ARG A 85 11.47 -0.74 12.70
N ASN A 86 10.20 -0.72 13.13
CA ASN A 86 9.23 -1.74 12.75
C ASN A 86 9.04 -1.84 11.23
N LEU A 87 9.08 -0.70 10.53
CA LEU A 87 9.00 -0.66 9.07
C LEU A 87 10.24 -1.29 8.43
N ILE A 88 11.44 -0.93 8.89
CA ILE A 88 12.70 -1.50 8.42
C ILE A 88 12.72 -3.01 8.62
N GLU A 89 12.32 -3.49 9.80
CA GLU A 89 12.24 -4.92 10.09
C GLU A 89 11.25 -5.68 9.19
N ARG A 90 10.11 -5.05 8.86
CA ARG A 90 9.15 -5.62 7.90
C ARG A 90 9.76 -5.73 6.51
N ARG A 91 10.50 -4.70 6.06
CA ARG A 91 11.23 -4.71 4.79
C ARG A 91 12.26 -5.83 4.74
N VAL A 92 13.10 -5.93 5.76
CA VAL A 92 14.15 -6.96 5.84
C VAL A 92 13.54 -8.35 5.82
N ARG A 93 12.47 -8.58 6.59
CA ARG A 93 11.75 -9.88 6.58
C ARG A 93 11.15 -10.20 5.21
N MET A 94 10.59 -9.22 4.52
CA MET A 94 10.06 -9.39 3.18
C MET A 94 11.16 -9.76 2.18
N ILE A 95 12.25 -8.98 2.15
CA ILE A 95 13.39 -9.23 1.25
C ILE A 95 13.96 -10.65 1.49
N ARG A 96 14.14 -11.05 2.76
CA ARG A 96 14.59 -12.41 3.08
C ARG A 96 13.64 -13.48 2.53
N LYS A 97 12.33 -13.30 2.66
CA LYS A 97 11.33 -14.23 2.12
C LYS A 97 11.38 -14.30 0.60
N VAL A 98 11.54 -13.15 -0.06
CA VAL A 98 11.65 -13.10 -1.52
C VAL A 98 12.87 -13.84 -2.03
N ASN A 99 14.02 -13.67 -1.35
CA ASN A 99 15.28 -14.33 -1.74
C ASN A 99 15.29 -15.86 -1.49
N LEU A 100 14.29 -16.39 -0.79
CA LEU A 100 14.17 -17.84 -0.54
C LEU A 100 13.26 -18.54 -1.56
N GLN A 101 12.71 -17.82 -2.53
CA GLN A 101 11.73 -18.35 -3.48
C GLN A 101 11.92 -17.72 -4.86
N ASP A 102 11.86 -18.54 -5.90
CA ASP A 102 11.93 -18.10 -7.29
C ASP A 102 10.58 -17.53 -7.76
N PHE A 103 10.28 -16.30 -7.36
CA PHE A 103 9.08 -15.60 -7.82
C PHE A 103 9.17 -15.28 -9.31
N ASN A 104 8.13 -15.60 -10.07
CA ASN A 104 8.11 -15.48 -11.52
C ASN A 104 7.03 -14.57 -12.09
N PHE A 105 6.11 -14.05 -11.25
CA PHE A 105 5.10 -13.09 -11.67
C PHE A 105 4.90 -11.96 -10.66
N PHE A 106 4.70 -10.75 -11.17
CA PHE A 106 4.05 -9.67 -10.45
C PHE A 106 2.58 -9.63 -10.86
N VAL A 107 1.68 -9.80 -9.90
CA VAL A 107 0.24 -9.92 -10.20
C VAL A 107 -0.52 -8.74 -9.60
N THR A 108 -1.37 -8.14 -10.42
CA THR A 108 -2.34 -7.13 -10.00
C THR A 108 -3.75 -7.66 -10.26
N LEU A 109 -4.58 -7.74 -9.20
CA LEU A 109 -6.00 -8.01 -9.31
C LEU A 109 -6.78 -6.75 -8.96
N THR A 110 -7.68 -6.33 -9.86
CA THR A 110 -8.43 -5.09 -9.70
C THR A 110 -9.89 -5.40 -9.42
N TYR A 111 -10.40 -4.82 -8.33
CA TYR A 111 -11.79 -4.92 -7.93
C TYR A 111 -12.75 -4.46 -9.04
N ASN A 112 -13.76 -5.28 -9.31
CA ASN A 112 -14.89 -4.94 -10.18
C ASN A 112 -16.18 -4.88 -9.36
N SER A 113 -16.77 -3.69 -9.26
CA SER A 113 -18.01 -3.44 -8.50
C SER A 113 -19.27 -4.05 -9.12
N GLU A 114 -19.23 -4.46 -10.38
CA GLU A 114 -20.34 -5.16 -11.05
C GLU A 114 -20.39 -6.63 -10.64
N LEU A 115 -19.26 -7.22 -10.27
CA LEU A 115 -19.14 -8.63 -9.90
C LEU A 115 -19.16 -8.85 -8.38
N HIS A 116 -18.66 -7.89 -7.59
CA HIS A 116 -18.40 -8.07 -6.17
C HIS A 116 -18.71 -6.83 -5.34
N THR A 117 -18.95 -7.03 -4.03
CA THR A 117 -18.65 -6.02 -3.00
C THR A 117 -17.16 -6.10 -2.66
N GLU A 118 -16.59 -5.08 -2.01
CA GLU A 118 -15.17 -5.11 -1.61
C GLU A 118 -14.86 -6.26 -0.66
N GLU A 119 -15.78 -6.59 0.26
CA GLU A 119 -15.63 -7.68 1.21
C GLU A 119 -15.63 -9.03 0.48
N SER A 120 -16.57 -9.24 -0.45
CA SER A 120 -16.64 -10.48 -1.22
C SER A 120 -15.45 -10.64 -2.16
N PHE A 121 -14.94 -9.54 -2.73
CA PHE A 121 -13.72 -9.56 -3.53
C PHE A 121 -12.51 -9.97 -2.70
N LYS A 122 -12.29 -9.36 -1.52
CA LYS A 122 -11.19 -9.76 -0.61
C LYS A 122 -11.29 -11.22 -0.22
N ALA A 123 -12.44 -11.64 0.28
CA ALA A 123 -12.66 -13.02 0.71
C ALA A 123 -12.49 -14.01 -0.44
N GLY A 124 -12.99 -13.67 -1.63
CA GLY A 124 -12.87 -14.48 -2.84
C GLY A 124 -11.43 -14.64 -3.30
N VAL A 125 -10.65 -13.56 -3.37
CA VAL A 125 -9.23 -13.59 -3.73
C VAL A 125 -8.45 -14.41 -2.71
N GLU A 126 -8.60 -14.16 -1.41
CA GLU A 126 -7.89 -14.89 -0.35
C GLU A 126 -8.21 -16.38 -0.37
N SER A 127 -9.48 -16.76 -0.56
CA SER A 127 -9.90 -18.16 -0.68
C SER A 127 -9.32 -18.82 -1.93
N CYS A 128 -9.36 -18.13 -3.07
CA CYS A 128 -8.81 -18.60 -4.34
C CYS A 128 -7.30 -18.83 -4.24
N LEU A 129 -6.54 -17.86 -3.73
CA LEU A 129 -5.09 -17.97 -3.55
C LEU A 129 -4.73 -19.08 -2.56
N ARG A 130 -5.47 -19.22 -1.46
CA ARG A 130 -5.29 -20.32 -0.49
C ARG A 130 -5.46 -21.70 -1.17
N ASN A 131 -6.47 -21.84 -2.02
CA ASN A 131 -6.70 -23.08 -2.77
C ASN A 131 -5.56 -23.39 -3.76
N PHE A 132 -5.03 -22.37 -4.46
CA PHE A 132 -3.89 -22.57 -5.35
C PHE A 132 -2.61 -22.90 -4.58
N CYS A 133 -2.37 -22.27 -3.43
CA CYS A 133 -1.25 -22.64 -2.57
C CYS A 133 -1.33 -24.10 -2.13
N ASN A 134 -2.49 -24.53 -1.63
CA ASN A 134 -2.67 -25.87 -1.09
C ASN A 134 -2.68 -26.98 -2.16
N ARG A 135 -3.24 -26.69 -3.35
CA ARG A 135 -3.46 -27.72 -4.39
C ARG A 135 -2.48 -27.69 -5.54
N ARG A 136 -1.85 -26.52 -5.79
CA ARG A 136 -1.00 -26.31 -6.97
C ARG A 136 0.39 -25.79 -6.64
N GLY A 137 0.73 -25.69 -5.35
CA GLY A 137 2.05 -25.27 -4.90
C GLY A 137 2.38 -23.81 -5.15
N TRP A 138 1.38 -22.96 -5.37
CA TRP A 138 1.62 -21.51 -5.52
C TRP A 138 2.15 -20.92 -4.24
N LYS A 139 3.01 -19.90 -4.37
CA LYS A 139 3.42 -19.06 -3.24
C LYS A 139 3.26 -17.60 -3.61
N TYR A 140 2.95 -16.75 -2.63
CA TYR A 140 2.80 -15.34 -2.88
C TYR A 140 3.11 -14.49 -1.65
N ILE A 141 3.48 -13.24 -1.92
CA ILE A 141 3.56 -12.14 -0.96
C ILE A 141 2.85 -10.96 -1.60
N GLY A 142 1.82 -10.44 -0.97
CA GLY A 142 1.02 -9.36 -1.55
C GLY A 142 0.53 -8.35 -0.54
N VAL A 143 -0.10 -7.31 -1.04
CA VAL A 143 -0.65 -6.19 -0.28
C VAL A 143 -1.94 -5.70 -0.93
N TRP A 144 -2.90 -5.32 -0.10
CA TRP A 144 -4.09 -4.61 -0.53
C TRP A 144 -3.80 -3.12 -0.69
N GLU A 145 -4.27 -2.52 -1.77
CA GLU A 145 -4.11 -1.11 -2.05
C GLU A 145 -5.41 -0.47 -2.54
N ARG A 146 -5.61 0.81 -2.18
CA ARG A 146 -6.64 1.65 -2.80
C ARG A 146 -6.00 2.67 -3.71
N SER A 147 -6.45 2.72 -4.97
CA SER A 147 -5.98 3.72 -5.91
C SER A 147 -6.23 5.15 -5.38
N PRO A 148 -5.28 6.08 -5.56
CA PRO A 148 -5.36 7.40 -4.95
C PRO A 148 -6.61 8.20 -5.35
N LYS A 149 -6.97 8.19 -6.63
CA LYS A 149 -8.08 8.98 -7.19
C LYS A 149 -9.43 8.30 -7.01
N LYS A 150 -9.57 7.08 -7.53
CA LYS A 150 -10.87 6.37 -7.58
C LYS A 150 -11.16 5.52 -6.35
N LYS A 151 -10.22 5.44 -5.41
CA LYS A 151 -10.30 4.59 -4.19
C LYS A 151 -10.60 3.10 -4.49
N ARG A 152 -10.46 2.68 -5.75
CA ARG A 152 -10.69 1.30 -6.17
C ARG A 152 -9.69 0.38 -5.49
N LEU A 153 -10.17 -0.75 -5.00
CA LEU A 153 -9.36 -1.74 -4.31
C LEU A 153 -8.56 -2.58 -5.32
N HIS A 154 -7.29 -2.79 -5.04
CA HIS A 154 -6.38 -3.66 -5.79
C HIS A 154 -5.67 -4.61 -4.84
N PHE A 155 -5.35 -5.79 -5.34
CA PHE A 155 -4.38 -6.68 -4.73
C PHE A 155 -3.14 -6.70 -5.60
N HIS A 156 -1.99 -6.39 -5.02
CA HIS A 156 -0.69 -6.47 -5.69
C HIS A 156 0.17 -7.51 -4.99
N GLY A 157 0.84 -8.38 -5.75
CA GLY A 157 1.69 -9.39 -5.15
C GLY A 157 2.77 -9.90 -6.09
N ILE A 158 3.82 -10.46 -5.51
CA ILE A 158 4.81 -11.28 -6.20
C ILE A 158 4.46 -12.74 -5.97
N PHE A 159 4.49 -13.51 -7.05
CA PHE A 159 4.00 -14.89 -7.08
C PHE A 159 5.06 -15.84 -7.61
N TYR A 160 5.16 -17.00 -6.99
CA TYR A 160 5.69 -18.20 -7.59
C TYR A 160 4.52 -19.05 -8.07
N ILE A 161 4.43 -19.23 -9.37
CA ILE A 161 3.40 -20.04 -10.04
C ILE A 161 4.13 -21.17 -10.77
N PRO A 162 4.03 -22.43 -10.30
CA PRO A 162 4.62 -23.56 -11.00
C PRO A 162 4.10 -23.66 -12.44
N GLU A 163 4.97 -24.06 -13.36
CA GLU A 163 4.63 -24.22 -14.77
C GLU A 163 3.41 -25.13 -14.96
N GLY A 164 2.52 -24.77 -15.89
CA GLY A 164 1.29 -25.51 -16.17
C GLY A 164 0.20 -25.43 -15.12
N THR A 165 0.39 -24.70 -14.01
CA THR A 165 -0.62 -24.61 -12.94
C THR A 165 -1.49 -23.36 -13.00
N LEU A 166 -1.18 -22.40 -13.88
CA LEU A 166 -2.00 -21.20 -14.08
C LEU A 166 -3.32 -21.57 -14.78
N PRO A 167 -4.50 -21.28 -14.21
CA PRO A 167 -5.78 -21.59 -14.82
C PRO A 167 -6.10 -20.62 -15.96
N GLY A 168 -6.98 -21.04 -16.87
CA GLY A 168 -7.42 -20.18 -17.98
C GLY A 168 -6.33 -19.97 -19.03
N LYS A 169 -6.48 -18.89 -19.80
CA LYS A 169 -5.55 -18.49 -20.86
C LYS A 169 -4.98 -17.13 -20.56
N MET A 170 -3.72 -16.92 -20.91
CA MET A 170 -3.10 -15.61 -20.91
C MET A 170 -3.45 -14.86 -22.19
N LEU A 171 -3.77 -13.60 -22.09
CA LEU A 171 -4.11 -12.71 -23.19
C LEU A 171 -3.28 -11.43 -23.07
N ASP A 172 -2.62 -11.06 -24.15
CA ASP A 172 -1.95 -9.78 -24.28
C ASP A 172 -2.97 -8.74 -24.74
N VAL A 173 -3.22 -7.76 -23.86
CA VAL A 173 -4.23 -6.72 -24.10
C VAL A 173 -3.53 -5.37 -24.16
N GLU A 174 -3.68 -4.67 -25.30
CA GLU A 174 -3.25 -3.28 -25.39
C GLU A 174 -4.14 -2.40 -24.50
N ASP A 175 -3.50 -1.61 -23.66
CA ASP A 175 -4.15 -0.73 -22.71
C ASP A 175 -3.49 0.65 -22.70
N TYR A 176 -4.20 1.66 -22.24
CA TYR A 176 -3.69 3.01 -22.12
C TYR A 176 -3.43 3.38 -20.66
N ASN A 177 -2.17 3.65 -20.34
CA ASN A 177 -1.78 4.10 -19.02
C ASN A 177 -1.95 5.62 -18.91
N PHE A 178 -3.01 6.06 -18.22
CA PHE A 178 -3.32 7.47 -18.02
C PHE A 178 -2.27 8.25 -17.21
N ASN A 179 -1.48 7.57 -16.39
CA ASN A 179 -0.43 8.23 -15.58
C ASN A 179 0.81 8.52 -16.44
N THR A 180 1.21 7.59 -17.28
CA THR A 180 2.38 7.74 -18.17
C THR A 180 2.01 8.30 -19.53
N ARG A 181 0.70 8.38 -19.85
CA ARG A 181 0.15 8.79 -21.16
C ARG A 181 0.70 7.97 -22.33
N LYS A 182 0.94 6.68 -22.09
CA LYS A 182 1.48 5.75 -23.08
C LYS A 182 0.60 4.51 -23.21
N ARG A 183 0.59 3.91 -24.41
CA ARG A 183 0.07 2.56 -24.59
C ARG A 183 1.02 1.57 -23.92
N GLN A 184 0.47 0.53 -23.33
CA GLN A 184 1.20 -0.57 -22.71
C GLN A 184 0.47 -1.86 -23.00
N VAL A 185 1.20 -2.97 -23.06
CA VAL A 185 0.60 -4.31 -23.09
C VAL A 185 0.43 -4.76 -21.65
N THR A 186 -0.73 -5.34 -21.32
CA THR A 186 -1.01 -5.99 -20.05
C THR A 186 -1.28 -7.47 -20.29
N HIS A 187 -0.75 -8.31 -19.42
CA HIS A 187 -0.86 -9.76 -19.52
C HIS A 187 -2.04 -10.24 -18.67
N GLN A 188 -3.21 -10.30 -19.26
CA GLN A 188 -4.45 -10.63 -18.56
C GLN A 188 -4.74 -12.12 -18.57
N ASN A 189 -5.36 -12.62 -17.52
CA ASN A 189 -5.74 -14.02 -17.41
C ASN A 189 -7.27 -14.18 -17.42
N THR A 190 -7.80 -15.00 -18.33
CA THR A 190 -9.25 -15.17 -18.51
C THR A 190 -9.97 -15.63 -17.25
N TYR A 191 -9.42 -16.61 -16.51
CA TYR A 191 -10.02 -17.10 -15.28
C TYR A 191 -10.14 -16.02 -14.19
N PHE A 192 -9.10 -15.22 -14.01
CA PHE A 192 -9.11 -14.17 -13.00
C PHE A 192 -9.97 -12.99 -13.43
N ASN A 193 -10.01 -12.68 -14.74
CA ASN A 193 -10.88 -11.63 -15.27
C ASN A 193 -12.36 -11.96 -15.08
N GLU A 194 -12.77 -13.18 -15.40
CA GLU A 194 -14.16 -13.63 -15.21
C GLU A 194 -14.55 -13.67 -13.73
N LYS A 195 -13.61 -14.09 -12.88
CA LYS A 195 -13.91 -14.31 -11.47
C LYS A 195 -13.86 -13.06 -10.62
N PHE A 196 -12.96 -12.12 -10.89
CA PHE A 196 -12.65 -11.00 -9.99
C PHE A 196 -12.69 -9.63 -10.67
N GLY A 197 -12.60 -9.59 -11.98
CA GLY A 197 -12.37 -8.40 -12.77
C GLY A 197 -10.94 -8.37 -13.31
N ARG A 198 -10.50 -7.22 -13.78
CA ARG A 198 -9.22 -7.10 -14.49
C ARG A 198 -8.05 -7.63 -13.68
N SER A 199 -7.28 -8.49 -14.32
CA SER A 199 -6.01 -9.02 -13.82
C SER A 199 -4.84 -8.56 -14.70
N ASP A 200 -3.64 -8.58 -14.15
CA ASP A 200 -2.39 -8.38 -14.89
C ASP A 200 -1.32 -9.27 -14.26
N PHE A 201 -0.67 -10.09 -15.08
CA PHE A 201 0.35 -11.07 -14.69
C PHE A 201 1.65 -10.72 -15.38
N GLU A 202 2.38 -9.74 -14.88
CA GLU A 202 3.66 -9.30 -15.43
C GLU A 202 4.77 -10.33 -15.09
N PRO A 203 5.47 -10.92 -16.08
CA PRO A 203 6.57 -11.81 -15.80
C PRO A 203 7.69 -11.13 -15.02
N LEU A 204 8.20 -11.79 -14.00
CA LEU A 204 9.34 -11.34 -13.22
C LEU A 204 10.61 -12.09 -13.60
N ASP A 205 11.68 -11.34 -13.76
CA ASP A 205 13.04 -11.84 -13.92
C ASP A 205 13.97 -11.22 -12.88
N MET A 206 15.23 -11.59 -12.90
CA MET A 206 16.24 -11.06 -11.96
C MET A 206 16.46 -9.56 -12.10
N GLN A 207 16.12 -8.93 -13.24
CA GLN A 207 16.33 -7.51 -13.46
C GLN A 207 15.20 -6.67 -12.86
N ASN A 208 13.96 -7.14 -12.90
CA ASN A 208 12.79 -6.39 -12.49
C ASN A 208 12.22 -6.76 -11.10
N ILE A 209 12.65 -7.90 -10.49
CA ILE A 209 12.18 -8.32 -9.16
C ILE A 209 12.44 -7.27 -8.08
N GLY A 210 13.55 -6.55 -8.16
CA GLY A 210 13.87 -5.46 -7.23
C GLY A 210 12.84 -4.34 -7.27
N SER A 211 12.35 -3.99 -8.46
CA SER A 211 11.32 -2.99 -8.68
C SER A 211 9.97 -3.45 -8.13
N ALA A 212 9.61 -4.71 -8.31
CA ALA A 212 8.39 -5.31 -7.77
C ALA A 212 8.40 -5.32 -6.22
N ILE A 213 9.53 -5.67 -5.61
CA ILE A 213 9.71 -5.59 -4.16
C ILE A 213 9.56 -4.14 -3.66
N ALA A 214 10.24 -3.20 -4.30
CA ALA A 214 10.18 -1.78 -3.93
C ALA A 214 8.74 -1.24 -4.04
N TYR A 215 7.99 -1.67 -5.04
CA TYR A 215 6.58 -1.33 -5.20
C TYR A 215 5.74 -1.82 -4.03
N ILE A 216 5.81 -3.09 -3.64
CA ILE A 216 5.06 -3.64 -2.51
C ILE A 216 5.46 -2.95 -1.19
N VAL A 217 6.77 -2.74 -0.97
CA VAL A 217 7.27 -2.05 0.22
C VAL A 217 6.74 -0.63 0.34
N LYS A 218 6.63 0.11 -0.78
CA LYS A 218 6.06 1.46 -0.81
C LYS A 218 4.64 1.50 -0.22
N TYR A 219 3.83 0.48 -0.49
CA TYR A 219 2.46 0.41 0.05
C TYR A 219 2.42 0.05 1.53
N LEU A 220 3.33 -0.80 1.99
CA LEU A 220 3.50 -1.03 3.43
C LEU A 220 3.78 0.26 4.20
N GLU A 221 4.54 1.17 3.60
CA GLU A 221 4.86 2.46 4.21
C GLU A 221 3.69 3.44 4.16
N LYS A 222 2.99 3.47 3.02
CA LYS A 222 1.98 4.47 2.73
C LYS A 222 0.64 4.19 3.39
N THR A 223 0.21 2.94 3.39
CA THR A 223 -1.13 2.55 3.85
C THR A 223 -1.14 1.92 5.24
N GLY A 224 0.02 1.42 5.72
CA GLY A 224 0.09 0.63 6.96
C GLY A 224 -0.59 -0.73 6.86
N GLU A 225 -1.05 -1.10 5.66
CA GLU A 225 -1.68 -2.40 5.39
C GLU A 225 -0.73 -3.55 5.75
N LYS A 226 -1.33 -4.66 6.15
CA LYS A 226 -0.57 -5.87 6.47
C LYS A 226 -0.21 -6.60 5.17
N LEU A 227 1.00 -7.16 5.12
CA LEU A 227 1.34 -8.15 4.10
C LEU A 227 0.45 -9.37 4.24
N VAL A 228 -0.04 -9.84 3.09
CA VAL A 228 -0.72 -11.12 2.96
C VAL A 228 0.24 -12.08 2.27
N TYR A 229 0.45 -13.26 2.80
CA TYR A 229 1.38 -14.24 2.23
C TYR A 229 0.89 -15.67 2.42
N SER A 230 1.31 -16.53 1.51
CA SER A 230 1.09 -17.97 1.63
C SER A 230 1.81 -18.52 2.87
N LYS A 231 1.18 -19.45 3.57
CA LYS A 231 1.87 -20.25 4.58
C LYS A 231 2.87 -21.16 3.82
N GLY A 232 4.15 -20.97 4.08
CA GLY A 232 5.23 -21.82 3.56
C GLY A 232 5.55 -22.91 4.51
#